data_97cc154e6dd0300bbd613c7c15c85d80
#
_entry.id   97cc154e6dd0300bbd613c7c15c85d80
#
_cell.length_a   1.000
_cell.length_b   1.000
_cell.length_c   1.000
_cell.angle_alpha   90.00
_cell.angle_beta   90.00
_cell.angle_gamma   90.00
#
_symmetry.space_group_name_H-M   'P 1'
#
loop_
_entity.id
_entity.type
_entity.pdbx_description
1 polymer ?
#
loop_
_entity_poly.entity_id
_entity_poly.type
_entity_poly.pdbx_seq_one_letter_code
_entity_poly.pdbx_strand_id
1 'polypeptide(L)'
;QAGDVSAYIPTNVISITDGQIFLETELFHSGIMPAVNPGISVSRVGGNAQIKAMKKVAGTLKLVYSQYRELQSFAQFGSDLDADTKARLAQGARIVEVLKQGRSTPVPVEKQVAILYAVVKGILTSVEVEDIQAYEEGLYTFLDSDAQGAAAMQEIRSTGALSAETEEK
;
A
#
# COMPACT_ATOMS: atom_id res chain seq x y z
N GLN A 1 -2.09 17.02 -20.02
CA GLN A 1 -3.32 17.72 -19.70
C GLN A 1 -4.49 16.75 -19.72
N ALA A 2 -5.51 16.97 -18.91
CA ALA A 2 -6.71 16.13 -18.85
C ALA A 2 -6.47 14.63 -18.58
N GLY A 3 -5.39 14.25 -17.90
CA GLY A 3 -5.07 12.85 -17.55
C GLY A 3 -4.53 12.01 -18.71
N ASP A 4 -4.29 12.56 -19.88
CA ASP A 4 -3.74 11.83 -21.01
C ASP A 4 -2.22 11.68 -20.89
N VAL A 5 -1.78 10.53 -20.40
CA VAL A 5 -0.36 10.16 -20.23
C VAL A 5 0.30 9.69 -21.54
N SER A 6 -0.49 9.44 -22.57
CA SER A 6 -0.02 9.02 -23.88
C SER A 6 0.29 10.19 -24.83
N ALA A 7 -0.03 11.42 -24.41
CA ALA A 7 0.28 12.63 -25.15
C ALA A 7 1.80 12.83 -25.32
N TYR A 8 2.20 13.62 -26.32
CA TYR A 8 3.60 13.84 -26.69
C TYR A 8 4.48 14.33 -25.55
N ILE A 9 4.03 15.34 -24.80
CA ILE A 9 4.83 15.92 -23.70
C ILE A 9 4.99 14.92 -22.53
N PRO A 10 3.92 14.30 -21.98
CA PRO A 10 4.07 13.28 -20.94
C PRO A 10 4.95 12.11 -21.37
N THR A 11 4.82 11.61 -22.58
CA THR A 11 5.63 10.51 -23.12
C THR A 11 7.11 10.86 -23.16
N ASN A 12 7.46 12.06 -23.59
CA ASN A 12 8.85 12.53 -23.60
C ASN A 12 9.41 12.67 -22.17
N VAL A 13 8.64 13.21 -21.24
CA VAL A 13 9.07 13.36 -19.84
C VAL A 13 9.31 11.99 -19.22
N ILE A 14 8.43 11.02 -19.41
CA ILE A 14 8.58 9.65 -18.93
C ILE A 14 9.86 9.00 -19.47
N SER A 15 10.20 9.24 -20.74
CA SER A 15 11.39 8.65 -21.37
C SER A 15 12.72 9.26 -20.89
N ILE A 16 12.69 10.47 -20.35
CA ILE A 16 13.88 11.21 -19.88
C ILE A 16 14.13 10.98 -18.40
N THR A 17 13.07 10.76 -17.60
CA THR A 17 13.16 10.62 -16.14
C THR A 17 13.34 9.17 -15.71
N ASP A 18 13.86 8.97 -14.48
CA ASP A 18 14.06 7.65 -13.87
C ASP A 18 12.80 7.01 -13.29
N GLY A 19 11.67 7.64 -13.47
CA GLY A 19 10.40 7.16 -12.98
C GLY A 19 9.36 8.26 -12.95
N GLN A 20 8.17 7.87 -12.62
CA GLN A 20 7.02 8.76 -12.56
C GLN A 20 6.07 8.33 -11.44
N ILE A 21 5.44 9.31 -10.83
CA ILE A 21 4.34 9.11 -9.89
C ILE A 21 3.09 9.71 -10.51
N PHE A 22 2.10 8.87 -10.80
CA PHE A 22 0.84 9.29 -11.40
C PHE A 22 -0.16 9.71 -10.33
N LEU A 23 -0.64 10.95 -10.46
CA LEU A 23 -1.78 11.46 -9.70
C LEU A 23 -3.03 11.37 -10.58
N GLU A 24 -4.08 10.75 -10.05
CA GLU A 24 -5.34 10.57 -10.76
C GLU A 24 -6.46 11.40 -10.14
N THR A 25 -7.18 12.14 -10.99
CA THR A 25 -8.32 12.95 -10.58
C THR A 25 -9.46 12.10 -9.99
N GLU A 26 -9.67 10.90 -10.54
CA GLU A 26 -10.70 9.97 -10.03
C GLU A 26 -10.40 9.52 -8.60
N LEU A 27 -9.14 9.22 -8.27
CA LEU A 27 -8.75 8.87 -6.90
C LEU A 27 -8.97 10.05 -5.95
N PHE A 28 -8.64 11.26 -6.40
CA PHE A 28 -8.88 12.48 -5.63
C PHE A 28 -10.38 12.68 -5.32
N HIS A 29 -11.23 12.58 -6.33
CA HIS A 29 -12.68 12.73 -6.16
C HIS A 29 -13.32 11.60 -5.33
N SER A 30 -12.69 10.43 -5.30
CA SER A 30 -13.09 9.30 -4.46
C SER A 30 -12.62 9.43 -3.01
N GLY A 31 -11.95 10.54 -2.64
CA GLY A 31 -11.44 10.76 -1.28
C GLY A 31 -10.17 9.95 -0.96
N ILE A 32 -9.50 9.39 -1.97
CA ILE A 32 -8.24 8.68 -1.79
C ILE A 32 -7.10 9.69 -1.84
N MET A 33 -6.47 9.94 -0.70
CA MET A 33 -5.35 10.87 -0.58
C MET A 33 -4.16 10.23 0.14
N PRO A 34 -2.95 10.36 -0.41
CA PRO A 34 -2.61 11.00 -1.69
C PRO A 34 -3.22 10.29 -2.89
N ALA A 35 -3.64 11.04 -3.90
CA ALA A 35 -4.31 10.51 -5.11
C ALA A 35 -3.33 9.83 -6.08
N VAL A 36 -2.40 9.06 -5.55
CA VAL A 36 -1.35 8.35 -6.28
C VAL A 36 -1.88 6.99 -6.73
N ASN A 37 -1.67 6.66 -7.99
CA ASN A 37 -1.91 5.30 -8.49
C ASN A 37 -0.63 4.47 -8.36
N PRO A 38 -0.53 3.56 -7.37
CA PRO A 38 0.66 2.75 -7.15
C PRO A 38 0.84 1.67 -8.23
N GLY A 39 -0.23 1.29 -8.94
CA GLY A 39 -0.18 0.28 -10.00
C GLY A 39 0.71 0.68 -11.17
N ILE A 40 0.56 1.91 -11.65
CA ILE A 40 1.28 2.44 -12.82
C ILE A 40 2.46 3.35 -12.47
N SER A 41 2.59 3.75 -11.21
CA SER A 41 3.72 4.53 -10.75
C SER A 41 4.99 3.68 -10.64
N VAL A 42 6.11 4.24 -11.07
CA VAL A 42 7.42 3.57 -11.06
C VAL A 42 8.48 4.56 -10.56
N SER A 43 9.32 4.12 -9.64
CA SER A 43 10.50 4.86 -9.22
C SER A 43 11.68 3.89 -9.08
N ARG A 44 12.62 3.94 -10.01
CA ARG A 44 13.82 3.08 -9.97
C ARG A 44 14.75 3.51 -8.83
N VAL A 45 14.99 4.79 -8.70
CA VAL A 45 15.82 5.35 -7.61
C VAL A 45 15.17 5.08 -6.25
N GLY A 46 13.88 5.38 -6.09
CA GLY A 46 13.15 5.09 -4.85
C GLY A 46 13.11 3.60 -4.52
N GLY A 47 12.90 2.75 -5.52
CA GLY A 47 12.95 1.30 -5.35
C GLY A 47 14.32 0.80 -4.88
N ASN A 48 15.41 1.38 -5.38
CA ASN A 48 16.76 1.02 -4.95
C ASN A 48 17.07 1.53 -3.53
N ALA A 49 16.53 2.67 -3.14
CA ALA A 49 16.70 3.25 -1.82
C ALA A 49 15.93 2.54 -0.70
N GLN A 50 14.91 1.74 -1.05
CA GLN A 50 14.12 0.99 -0.07
C GLN A 50 14.97 -0.04 0.68
N ILE A 51 14.72 -0.17 1.99
CA ILE A 51 15.25 -1.27 2.80
C ILE A 51 14.66 -2.62 2.33
N LYS A 52 15.33 -3.72 2.63
CA LYS A 52 14.93 -5.06 2.19
C LYS A 52 13.52 -5.44 2.67
N ALA A 53 13.18 -5.08 3.92
CA ALA A 53 11.86 -5.30 4.48
C ALA A 53 10.75 -4.61 3.65
N MET A 54 10.95 -3.34 3.30
CA MET A 54 10.00 -2.59 2.48
C MET A 54 9.87 -3.18 1.07
N LYS A 55 10.98 -3.57 0.42
CA LYS A 55 10.93 -4.21 -0.90
C LYS A 55 10.10 -5.50 -0.89
N LYS A 56 10.21 -6.29 0.19
CA LYS A 56 9.47 -7.55 0.36
C LYS A 56 7.96 -7.29 0.42
N VAL A 57 7.51 -6.38 1.26
CA VAL A 57 6.08 -6.09 1.43
C VAL A 57 5.49 -5.27 0.29
N ALA A 58 6.20 -4.27 -0.21
CA ALA A 58 5.73 -3.38 -1.28
C ALA A 58 5.58 -4.11 -2.62
N GLY A 59 6.46 -5.06 -2.93
CA GLY A 59 6.34 -5.89 -4.14
C GLY A 59 5.04 -6.68 -4.16
N THR A 60 4.72 -7.36 -3.06
CA THR A 60 3.47 -8.11 -2.91
C THR A 60 2.26 -7.19 -2.90
N LEU A 61 2.33 -6.07 -2.19
CA LEU A 61 1.27 -5.07 -2.15
C LEU A 61 0.89 -4.58 -3.56
N LYS A 62 1.90 -4.23 -4.36
CA LYS A 62 1.69 -3.73 -5.72
C LYS A 62 0.95 -4.76 -6.59
N LEU A 63 1.31 -6.04 -6.46
CA LEU A 63 0.65 -7.12 -7.18
C LEU A 63 -0.82 -7.26 -6.78
N VAL A 64 -1.09 -7.32 -5.47
CA VAL A 64 -2.46 -7.47 -4.94
C VAL A 64 -3.32 -6.24 -5.29
N TYR A 65 -2.75 -5.04 -5.19
CA TYR A 65 -3.44 -3.80 -5.59
C TYR A 65 -3.80 -3.79 -7.08
N SER A 66 -2.89 -4.22 -7.96
CA SER A 66 -3.16 -4.28 -9.41
C SER A 66 -4.28 -5.28 -9.72
N GLN A 67 -4.27 -6.45 -9.07
CA GLN A 67 -5.36 -7.43 -9.20
C GLN A 67 -6.69 -6.88 -8.68
N TYR A 68 -6.67 -6.17 -7.56
CA TYR A 68 -7.87 -5.51 -7.04
C TYR A 68 -8.48 -4.51 -8.03
N ARG A 69 -7.66 -3.66 -8.63
CA ARG A 69 -8.12 -2.65 -9.60
C ARG A 69 -8.75 -3.30 -10.82
N GLU A 70 -8.17 -4.39 -11.30
CA GLU A 70 -8.73 -5.18 -12.40
C GLU A 70 -10.08 -5.79 -12.02
N LEU A 71 -10.15 -6.47 -10.87
CA LEU A 71 -11.39 -7.07 -10.37
C LEU A 71 -12.47 -6.03 -10.07
N GLN A 72 -12.10 -4.84 -9.56
CA GLN A 72 -13.05 -3.75 -9.31
C GLN A 72 -13.74 -3.30 -10.60
N SER A 73 -13.00 -3.24 -11.71
CA SER A 73 -13.57 -2.91 -13.01
C SER A 73 -14.59 -3.96 -13.46
N PHE A 74 -14.31 -5.26 -13.26
CA PHE A 74 -15.25 -6.34 -13.57
C PHE A 74 -16.47 -6.36 -12.64
N ALA A 75 -16.27 -6.09 -11.34
CA ALA A 75 -17.34 -6.11 -10.36
C ALA A 75 -18.46 -5.09 -10.62
N GLN A 76 -18.15 -4.02 -11.32
CA GLN A 76 -19.15 -3.02 -11.74
C GLN A 76 -20.14 -3.56 -12.77
N PHE A 77 -19.80 -4.62 -13.51
CA PHE A 77 -20.59 -5.18 -14.60
C PHE A 77 -21.24 -6.54 -14.28
N GLY A 78 -20.89 -7.17 -13.16
CA GLY A 78 -21.35 -8.53 -12.81
C GLY A 78 -22.02 -8.61 -11.45
N SER A 79 -23.20 -9.25 -11.40
CA SER A 79 -23.97 -9.41 -10.16
C SER A 79 -23.58 -10.63 -9.32
N ASP A 80 -22.98 -11.65 -9.93
CA ASP A 80 -22.61 -12.91 -9.25
C ASP A 80 -21.09 -13.10 -9.24
N LEU A 81 -20.47 -12.57 -8.17
CA LEU A 81 -19.05 -12.80 -7.87
C LEU A 81 -18.91 -14.04 -7.00
N ASP A 82 -17.93 -14.88 -7.33
CA ASP A 82 -17.55 -16.01 -6.49
C ASP A 82 -16.93 -15.56 -5.14
N ALA A 83 -16.82 -16.48 -4.21
CA ALA A 83 -16.33 -16.18 -2.85
C ALA A 83 -14.86 -15.72 -2.86
N ASP A 84 -14.02 -16.26 -3.74
CA ASP A 84 -12.61 -15.89 -3.87
C ASP A 84 -12.45 -14.46 -4.40
N THR A 85 -13.20 -14.12 -5.43
CA THR A 85 -13.23 -12.75 -5.98
C THR A 85 -13.72 -11.73 -4.95
N LYS A 86 -14.75 -12.07 -4.17
CA LYS A 86 -15.23 -11.23 -3.07
C LYS A 86 -14.16 -11.02 -2.00
N ALA A 87 -13.44 -12.07 -1.62
CA ALA A 87 -12.35 -11.98 -0.64
C ALA A 87 -11.20 -11.09 -1.15
N ARG A 88 -10.82 -11.19 -2.42
CA ARG A 88 -9.79 -10.34 -3.04
C ARG A 88 -10.22 -8.87 -3.11
N LEU A 89 -11.48 -8.61 -3.45
CA LEU A 89 -12.04 -7.26 -3.43
C LEU A 89 -12.05 -6.67 -2.01
N ALA A 90 -12.43 -7.46 -1.01
CA ALA A 90 -12.42 -7.06 0.38
C ALA A 90 -11.00 -6.73 0.89
N GLN A 91 -10.00 -7.54 0.52
CA GLN A 91 -8.60 -7.27 0.84
C GLN A 91 -8.11 -6.00 0.13
N GLY A 92 -8.42 -5.83 -1.15
CA GLY A 92 -8.02 -4.66 -1.93
C GLY A 92 -8.62 -3.36 -1.39
N ALA A 93 -9.86 -3.37 -0.93
CA ALA A 93 -10.49 -2.21 -0.29
C ALA A 93 -9.71 -1.79 0.97
N ARG A 94 -9.25 -2.75 1.77
CA ARG A 94 -8.42 -2.49 2.96
C ARG A 94 -7.04 -1.95 2.60
N ILE A 95 -6.44 -2.45 1.52
CA ILE A 95 -5.18 -1.89 0.99
C ILE A 95 -5.35 -0.43 0.61
N VAL A 96 -6.43 -0.08 -0.08
CA VAL A 96 -6.72 1.31 -0.44
C VAL A 96 -6.82 2.19 0.80
N GLU A 97 -7.48 1.71 1.86
CA GLU A 97 -7.64 2.46 3.10
C GLU A 97 -6.32 2.65 3.84
N VAL A 98 -5.49 1.60 3.94
CA VAL A 98 -4.14 1.66 4.54
C VAL A 98 -3.22 2.61 3.78
N LEU A 99 -3.38 2.75 2.47
CA LEU A 99 -2.57 3.66 1.66
C LEU A 99 -2.97 5.13 1.79
N LYS A 100 -4.11 5.43 2.40
CA LYS A 100 -4.48 6.82 2.71
C LYS A 100 -3.58 7.37 3.80
N GLN A 101 -3.12 8.58 3.61
CA GLN A 101 -2.21 9.24 4.54
C GLN A 101 -2.54 10.72 4.63
N GLY A 102 -2.58 11.25 5.85
CA GLY A 102 -2.81 12.66 6.09
C GLY A 102 -1.67 13.54 5.59
N ARG A 103 -1.98 14.80 5.27
CA ARG A 103 -0.96 15.79 4.89
C ARG A 103 -0.01 16.03 6.08
N SER A 104 1.28 16.00 5.80
CA SER A 104 2.33 16.26 6.79
C SER A 104 2.37 15.29 7.98
N THR A 105 1.87 14.07 7.79
CA THR A 105 1.90 13.00 8.79
C THR A 105 2.83 11.86 8.32
N PRO A 106 4.17 12.04 8.38
CA PRO A 106 5.10 11.00 7.98
C PRO A 106 5.05 9.82 8.96
N VAL A 107 5.10 8.60 8.41
CA VAL A 107 5.13 7.37 9.20
C VAL A 107 6.54 6.76 9.12
N PRO A 108 7.17 6.37 10.24
CA PRO A 108 8.46 5.69 10.25
C PRO A 108 8.43 4.41 9.41
N VAL A 109 9.54 4.11 8.72
CA VAL A 109 9.60 3.00 7.74
C VAL A 109 9.28 1.64 8.35
N GLU A 110 9.67 1.38 9.58
CA GLU A 110 9.39 0.14 10.30
C GLU A 110 7.88 -0.04 10.56
N LYS A 111 7.18 1.05 10.89
CA LYS A 111 5.72 1.05 11.06
C LYS A 111 5.00 0.88 9.73
N GLN A 112 5.51 1.53 8.66
CA GLN A 112 4.99 1.29 7.31
C GLN A 112 5.11 -0.19 6.93
N VAL A 113 6.25 -0.82 7.19
CA VAL A 113 6.45 -2.26 6.93
C VAL A 113 5.44 -3.10 7.70
N ALA A 114 5.20 -2.80 8.98
CA ALA A 114 4.27 -3.56 9.83
C ALA A 114 2.83 -3.50 9.30
N ILE A 115 2.30 -2.31 9.02
CA ILE A 115 0.91 -2.19 8.52
C ILE A 115 0.74 -2.76 7.11
N LEU A 116 1.73 -2.57 6.23
CA LEU A 116 1.70 -3.14 4.88
C LEU A 116 1.80 -4.68 4.93
N TYR A 117 2.60 -5.21 5.84
CA TYR A 117 2.67 -6.65 6.08
C TYR A 117 1.31 -7.20 6.55
N ALA A 118 0.69 -6.56 7.53
CA ALA A 118 -0.60 -6.96 8.06
C ALA A 118 -1.70 -7.01 6.98
N VAL A 119 -1.80 -5.98 6.14
CA VAL A 119 -2.82 -5.94 5.09
C VAL A 119 -2.55 -6.94 3.95
N VAL A 120 -1.28 -7.13 3.58
CA VAL A 120 -0.90 -8.09 2.52
C VAL A 120 -1.11 -9.54 2.96
N LYS A 121 -0.85 -9.84 4.22
CA LYS A 121 -1.09 -11.18 4.81
C LYS A 121 -2.57 -11.46 5.12
N GLY A 122 -3.45 -10.48 4.92
CA GLY A 122 -4.88 -10.64 5.18
C GLY A 122 -5.26 -10.61 6.66
N ILE A 123 -4.36 -10.16 7.55
CA ILE A 123 -4.64 -10.05 8.99
C ILE A 123 -5.81 -9.08 9.24
N LEU A 124 -5.94 -8.06 8.40
CA LEU A 124 -7.00 -7.06 8.51
C LEU A 124 -8.36 -7.52 7.95
N THR A 125 -8.50 -8.76 7.53
CA THR A 125 -9.75 -9.25 6.92
C THR A 125 -10.95 -9.18 7.87
N SER A 126 -10.73 -9.30 9.17
CA SER A 126 -11.76 -9.19 10.20
C SER A 126 -12.06 -7.75 10.64
N VAL A 127 -11.29 -6.77 10.17
CA VAL A 127 -11.48 -5.35 10.49
C VAL A 127 -12.34 -4.71 9.40
N GLU A 128 -13.38 -3.97 9.80
CA GLU A 128 -14.18 -3.23 8.83
C GLU A 128 -13.35 -2.12 8.19
N VAL A 129 -13.68 -1.79 6.92
CA VAL A 129 -12.90 -0.81 6.14
C VAL A 129 -12.88 0.56 6.83
N GLU A 130 -13.98 0.94 7.45
CA GLU A 130 -14.15 2.20 8.18
C GLU A 130 -13.27 2.29 9.42
N ASP A 131 -12.90 1.15 10.02
CA ASP A 131 -12.10 1.05 11.24
C ASP A 131 -10.59 0.89 10.97
N ILE A 132 -10.18 0.77 9.72
CA ILE A 132 -8.77 0.52 9.35
C ILE A 132 -7.84 1.62 9.89
N GLN A 133 -8.22 2.87 9.81
CA GLN A 133 -7.37 3.97 10.30
C GLN A 133 -7.24 3.93 11.82
N ALA A 134 -8.33 3.66 12.53
CA ALA A 134 -8.29 3.49 14.00
C ALA A 134 -7.45 2.26 14.40
N TYR A 135 -7.55 1.18 13.65
CA TYR A 135 -6.70 0.00 13.82
C TYR A 135 -5.22 0.34 13.62
N GLU A 136 -4.88 1.08 12.58
CA GLU A 136 -3.49 1.50 12.28
C GLU A 136 -2.89 2.32 13.44
N GLU A 137 -3.62 3.30 13.95
CA GLU A 137 -3.20 4.09 15.10
C GLU A 137 -3.01 3.22 16.37
N GLY A 138 -3.95 2.31 16.61
CA GLY A 138 -3.88 1.34 17.70
C GLY A 138 -2.68 0.41 17.57
N LEU A 139 -2.43 -0.11 16.37
CA LEU A 139 -1.26 -0.95 16.07
C LEU A 139 0.05 -0.19 16.35
N TYR A 140 0.17 1.05 15.88
CA TYR A 140 1.38 1.83 16.11
C TYR A 140 1.63 2.12 17.60
N THR A 141 0.56 2.37 18.34
CA THR A 141 0.64 2.56 19.80
C THR A 141 1.05 1.26 20.50
N PHE A 142 0.49 0.14 20.08
CA PHE A 142 0.84 -1.18 20.60
C PHE A 142 2.31 -1.52 20.34
N LEU A 143 2.77 -1.36 19.09
CA LEU A 143 4.16 -1.64 18.69
C LEU A 143 5.18 -0.76 19.43
N ASP A 144 4.80 0.43 19.89
CA ASP A 144 5.67 1.29 20.69
C ASP A 144 5.69 0.90 22.18
N SER A 145 4.59 0.34 22.70
CA SER A 145 4.40 0.07 24.13
C SER A 145 4.67 -1.39 24.54
N ASP A 146 4.46 -2.33 23.63
CA ASP A 146 4.72 -3.75 23.89
C ASP A 146 6.20 -4.09 23.67
N ALA A 147 6.75 -4.92 24.56
CA ALA A 147 8.17 -5.27 24.54
C ALA A 147 8.57 -6.06 23.27
N GLN A 148 7.71 -6.96 22.79
CA GLN A 148 7.95 -7.75 21.59
C GLN A 148 7.77 -6.89 20.34
N GLY A 149 6.73 -6.06 20.31
CA GLY A 149 6.48 -5.10 19.25
C GLY A 149 7.63 -4.10 19.10
N ALA A 150 8.09 -3.50 20.18
CA ALA A 150 9.22 -2.59 20.18
C ALA A 150 10.53 -3.26 19.71
N ALA A 151 10.77 -4.52 20.12
CA ALA A 151 11.92 -5.30 19.67
C ALA A 151 11.86 -5.59 18.16
N ALA A 152 10.69 -5.95 17.61
CA ALA A 152 10.48 -6.17 16.20
C ALA A 152 10.72 -4.88 15.38
N MET A 153 10.18 -3.75 15.84
CA MET A 153 10.40 -2.44 15.21
C MET A 153 11.88 -2.03 15.22
N GLN A 154 12.56 -2.26 16.35
CA GLN A 154 14.00 -1.99 16.47
C GLN A 154 14.84 -2.88 15.54
N GLU A 155 14.47 -4.15 15.38
CA GLU A 155 15.15 -5.06 14.48
C GLU A 155 15.02 -4.59 13.02
N ILE A 156 13.80 -4.26 12.56
CA ILE A 156 13.59 -3.74 11.22
C ILE A 156 14.38 -2.45 10.99
N ARG A 157 14.39 -1.55 11.98
CA ARG A 157 15.12 -0.27 11.89
C ARG A 157 16.62 -0.47 11.77
N SER A 158 17.20 -1.39 12.54
CA SER A 158 18.64 -1.61 12.59
C SER A 158 19.18 -2.46 11.44
N THR A 159 18.44 -3.49 11.01
CA THR A 159 18.88 -4.44 9.99
C THR A 159 18.36 -4.09 8.60
N GLY A 160 17.26 -3.35 8.50
CA GLY A 160 16.52 -3.10 7.27
C GLY A 160 15.86 -4.35 6.67
N ALA A 161 15.79 -5.44 7.44
CA ALA A 161 15.27 -6.73 6.99
C ALA A 161 14.04 -7.15 7.83
N LEU A 162 13.23 -8.00 7.25
CA LEU A 162 12.11 -8.67 7.91
C LEU A 162 12.46 -10.17 7.95
N SER A 163 13.01 -10.61 9.08
CA SER A 163 13.36 -12.00 9.34
C SER A 163 12.11 -12.84 9.66
N ALA A 164 12.21 -14.16 9.54
CA ALA A 164 11.13 -15.07 9.91
C ALA A 164 10.77 -14.92 11.41
N GLU A 165 11.76 -14.72 12.27
CA GLU A 165 11.56 -14.48 13.69
C GLU A 165 10.80 -13.17 13.97
N THR A 166 11.10 -12.11 13.22
CA THR A 166 10.39 -10.82 13.33
C THR A 166 8.96 -10.93 12.81
N GLU A 167 8.72 -11.79 11.81
CA GLU A 167 7.36 -12.05 11.29
C GLU A 167 6.49 -12.81 12.30
N GLU A 168 7.07 -13.58 13.20
CA GLU A 168 6.34 -14.33 14.24
C GLU A 168 6.03 -13.47 15.48
N LYS A 169 6.82 -12.44 15.74
CA LYS A 169 6.59 -11.47 16.83
C LYS A 169 5.42 -10.55 16.50
#